data_f4a02431d510a913f04d2a1c36b73eb3
#
_entry.id   f4a02431d510a913f04d2a1c36b73eb3
#
_cell.length_a   1.000
_cell.length_b   1.000
_cell.length_c   1.000
_cell.angle_alpha   90.00
_cell.angle_beta   90.00
_cell.angle_gamma   90.00
#
_symmetry.space_group_name_H-M   'P 1'
#
loop_
_entity.id
_entity.type
_entity.pdbx_description
1 polymer ?
#
loop_
_entity_poly.entity_id
_entity_poly.type
_entity_poly.pdbx_seq_one_letter_code
_entity_poly.pdbx_strand_id
1 'polypeptide(L)'
;MSNTTRKNASSQKDSGAALKARILVLHGPNLNLLGSREPEVYGRTTLADIHAMMEARAKASGVQIESFQSNSEGELIDRVQAAGSEGIEFIIINPAGYTHTSVALRDALAAVGIPFIEVHLSNIHAREPFRQHSYFSALAVGTICGLGAQGYALALEAALARIRK
;
A
#
# COMPACT_ATOMS: atom_id res chain seq x y z
N MET A 1 66.61 -6.85 -23.60
CA MET A 1 65.93 -7.33 -22.37
C MET A 1 64.96 -6.28 -21.96
N SER A 2 63.68 -6.41 -22.34
CA SER A 2 62.63 -5.45 -21.96
C SER A 2 61.39 -6.26 -21.58
N ASN A 3 61.08 -6.23 -20.31
CA ASN A 3 60.02 -6.98 -19.67
C ASN A 3 58.75 -6.14 -19.69
N THR A 4 57.79 -6.52 -20.52
CA THR A 4 56.50 -5.80 -20.62
C THR A 4 55.47 -6.47 -19.71
N THR A 5 55.23 -5.84 -18.58
CA THR A 5 54.19 -6.26 -17.61
C THR A 5 52.81 -5.89 -18.13
N ARG A 6 52.02 -6.89 -18.50
CA ARG A 6 50.58 -6.74 -18.82
C ARG A 6 49.79 -6.49 -17.52
N LYS A 7 49.21 -5.31 -17.36
CA LYS A 7 48.22 -5.03 -16.35
C LYS A 7 46.88 -5.67 -16.76
N ASN A 8 46.42 -6.65 -16.00
CA ASN A 8 45.05 -7.16 -16.06
C ASN A 8 44.11 -6.08 -15.50
N ALA A 9 43.30 -5.50 -16.37
CA ALA A 9 42.15 -4.72 -15.96
C ALA A 9 41.02 -5.68 -15.60
N SER A 10 40.79 -5.87 -14.31
CA SER A 10 39.58 -6.55 -13.81
C SER A 10 38.37 -5.64 -14.07
N SER A 11 37.55 -6.01 -15.04
CA SER A 11 36.24 -5.42 -15.22
C SER A 11 35.37 -5.76 -14.02
N GLN A 12 35.17 -4.79 -13.13
CA GLN A 12 34.11 -4.83 -12.15
C GLN A 12 32.77 -4.90 -12.94
N LYS A 13 32.12 -6.07 -12.90
CA LYS A 13 30.74 -6.20 -13.29
C LYS A 13 29.93 -5.39 -12.28
N ASP A 14 29.37 -4.27 -12.72
CA ASP A 14 28.27 -3.61 -12.05
C ASP A 14 27.16 -4.65 -11.86
N SER A 15 27.02 -5.13 -10.64
CA SER A 15 25.87 -5.94 -10.24
C SER A 15 24.67 -4.98 -10.24
N GLY A 16 23.92 -4.96 -11.34
CA GLY A 16 22.67 -4.24 -11.42
C GLY A 16 21.84 -4.56 -10.17
N ALA A 17 21.63 -3.54 -9.32
CA ALA A 17 20.76 -3.69 -8.17
C ALA A 17 19.40 -4.14 -8.68
N ALA A 18 18.99 -5.36 -8.33
CA ALA A 18 17.66 -5.87 -8.66
C ALA A 18 16.63 -4.82 -8.21
N LEU A 19 15.75 -4.41 -9.11
CA LEU A 19 14.68 -3.47 -8.79
C LEU A 19 13.92 -4.04 -7.58
N LYS A 20 13.88 -3.27 -6.50
CA LYS A 20 13.14 -3.67 -5.30
C LYS A 20 11.66 -3.64 -5.64
N ALA A 21 10.94 -4.68 -5.27
CA ALA A 21 9.49 -4.70 -5.36
C ALA A 21 8.88 -3.46 -4.68
N ARG A 22 7.85 -2.88 -5.27
CA ARG A 22 7.24 -1.63 -4.82
C ARG A 22 5.77 -1.84 -4.44
N ILE A 23 5.41 -1.38 -3.26
CA ILE A 23 4.04 -1.42 -2.73
C ILE A 23 3.55 0.00 -2.53
N LEU A 24 2.33 0.29 -2.99
CA LEU A 24 1.64 1.55 -2.74
C LEU A 24 0.60 1.37 -1.63
N VAL A 25 0.62 2.25 -0.64
CA VAL A 25 -0.40 2.32 0.42
C VAL A 25 -1.24 3.56 0.20
N LEU A 26 -2.54 3.36 -0.03
CA LEU A 26 -3.50 4.42 -0.27
C LEU A 26 -4.41 4.62 0.93
N HIS A 27 -4.60 5.86 1.30
CA HIS A 27 -5.44 6.26 2.42
C HIS A 27 -6.49 7.27 1.94
N GLY A 28 -7.75 6.94 2.15
CA GLY A 28 -8.90 7.77 1.79
C GLY A 28 -9.13 8.94 2.76
N PRO A 29 -10.29 9.60 2.62
CA PRO A 29 -10.61 10.82 3.31
C PRO A 29 -10.64 10.66 4.83
N ASN A 30 -10.23 11.72 5.52
CA ASN A 30 -10.20 11.86 6.99
C ASN A 30 -9.19 10.95 7.72
N LEU A 31 -8.44 10.10 7.03
CA LEU A 31 -7.40 9.28 7.68
C LEU A 31 -6.20 10.11 8.14
N ASN A 32 -6.01 11.30 7.59
CA ASN A 32 -5.07 12.30 8.10
C ASN A 32 -5.38 12.78 9.51
N LEU A 33 -6.62 12.56 10.00
CA LEU A 33 -7.07 12.94 11.34
C LEU A 33 -6.97 11.80 12.37
N LEU A 34 -6.39 10.66 12.00
CA LEU A 34 -6.18 9.55 12.94
C LEU A 34 -5.37 10.00 14.16
N GLY A 35 -5.71 9.45 15.32
CA GLY A 35 -5.12 9.80 16.61
C GLY A 35 -5.81 10.95 17.32
N SER A 36 -6.47 11.86 16.59
CA SER A 36 -7.25 12.97 17.15
C SER A 36 -8.76 12.82 16.99
N ARG A 37 -9.21 12.03 15.99
CA ARG A 37 -10.62 11.81 15.68
C ARG A 37 -11.11 10.49 16.27
N GLU A 38 -12.21 10.55 17.04
CA GLU A 38 -12.93 9.36 17.56
C GLU A 38 -11.97 8.29 18.11
N PRO A 39 -11.11 8.60 19.10
CA PRO A 39 -10.09 7.66 19.57
C PRO A 39 -10.68 6.38 20.19
N GLU A 40 -11.93 6.40 20.63
CA GLU A 40 -12.69 5.24 21.09
C GLU A 40 -13.02 4.24 19.98
N VAL A 41 -13.08 4.71 18.71
CA VAL A 41 -13.36 3.88 17.52
C VAL A 41 -12.08 3.48 16.81
N TYR A 42 -11.16 4.42 16.61
CA TYR A 42 -9.96 4.25 15.77
C TYR A 42 -8.65 4.11 16.55
N GLY A 43 -8.68 4.33 17.88
CA GLY A 43 -7.49 4.35 18.72
C GLY A 43 -6.70 5.66 18.62
N ARG A 44 -5.56 5.71 19.34
CA ARG A 44 -4.68 6.90 19.37
C ARG A 44 -3.55 6.86 18.34
N THR A 45 -3.42 5.77 17.61
CA THR A 45 -2.38 5.60 16.59
C THR A 45 -2.65 6.57 15.44
N THR A 46 -1.65 7.37 15.11
CA THR A 46 -1.72 8.33 14.00
C THR A 46 -1.43 7.65 12.65
N LEU A 47 -1.74 8.33 11.54
CA LEU A 47 -1.36 7.86 10.21
C LEU A 47 0.17 7.80 10.06
N ALA A 48 0.89 8.73 10.67
CA ALA A 48 2.36 8.73 10.68
C ALA A 48 2.93 7.50 11.41
N ASP A 49 2.33 7.07 12.52
CA ASP A 49 2.74 5.86 13.23
C ASP A 49 2.53 4.60 12.35
N ILE A 50 1.41 4.54 11.62
CA ILE A 50 1.13 3.45 10.67
C ILE A 50 2.19 3.43 9.57
N HIS A 51 2.51 4.58 8.98
CA HIS A 51 3.55 4.67 7.94
C HIS A 51 4.91 4.21 8.46
N ALA A 52 5.35 4.70 9.61
CA ALA A 52 6.63 4.33 10.21
C ALA A 52 6.73 2.82 10.47
N MET A 53 5.66 2.22 10.98
CA MET A 53 5.58 0.77 11.22
C MET A 53 5.68 -0.01 9.90
N MET A 54 4.98 0.41 8.85
CA MET A 54 4.98 -0.26 7.55
C MET A 54 6.34 -0.11 6.85
N GLU A 55 6.95 1.08 6.87
CA GLU A 55 8.27 1.34 6.29
C GLU A 55 9.36 0.48 6.93
N ALA A 56 9.36 0.37 8.26
CA ALA A 56 10.32 -0.47 8.97
C ALA A 56 10.22 -1.95 8.55
N ARG A 57 9.01 -2.48 8.43
CA ARG A 57 8.76 -3.87 8.00
C ARG A 57 9.10 -4.10 6.53
N ALA A 58 8.73 -3.18 5.65
CA ALA A 58 9.05 -3.26 4.23
C ALA A 58 10.57 -3.23 4.00
N LYS A 59 11.27 -2.32 4.68
CA LYS A 59 12.74 -2.21 4.63
C LYS A 59 13.42 -3.51 5.09
N ALA A 60 12.97 -4.10 6.19
CA ALA A 60 13.47 -5.38 6.68
C ALA A 60 13.25 -6.53 5.68
N SER A 61 12.25 -6.40 4.80
CA SER A 61 11.91 -7.36 3.75
C SER A 61 12.53 -7.05 2.39
N GLY A 62 13.32 -5.97 2.28
CA GLY A 62 13.94 -5.55 1.01
C GLY A 62 12.95 -4.97 -0.02
N VAL A 63 11.78 -4.52 0.40
CA VAL A 63 10.72 -3.96 -0.43
C VAL A 63 10.62 -2.45 -0.20
N GLN A 64 10.33 -1.70 -1.24
CA GLN A 64 10.04 -0.28 -1.17
C GLN A 64 8.54 -0.05 -0.96
N ILE A 65 8.19 0.85 -0.06
CA ILE A 65 6.80 1.24 0.20
C ILE A 65 6.63 2.73 -0.07
N GLU A 66 5.51 3.08 -0.65
CA GLU A 66 5.07 4.46 -0.86
C GLU A 66 3.70 4.63 -0.21
N SER A 67 3.49 5.75 0.45
CA SER A 67 2.22 6.07 1.08
C SER A 67 1.65 7.35 0.49
N PHE A 68 0.35 7.33 0.21
CA PHE A 68 -0.38 8.49 -0.31
C PHE A 68 -1.73 8.61 0.40
N GLN A 69 -2.04 9.79 0.91
CA GLN A 69 -3.33 10.10 1.52
C GLN A 69 -3.97 11.29 0.83
N SER A 70 -5.25 11.20 0.55
CA SER A 70 -6.03 12.36 0.07
C SER A 70 -7.49 12.29 0.54
N ASN A 71 -8.07 13.47 0.69
CA ASN A 71 -9.49 13.67 0.89
C ASN A 71 -10.24 13.78 -0.46
N SER A 72 -9.50 13.96 -1.56
CA SER A 72 -10.04 14.09 -2.91
C SER A 72 -10.13 12.72 -3.59
N GLU A 73 -11.33 12.38 -4.07
CA GLU A 73 -11.55 11.17 -4.87
C GLU A 73 -10.72 11.20 -6.16
N GLY A 74 -10.66 12.35 -6.85
CA GLY A 74 -9.89 12.52 -8.08
C GLY A 74 -8.41 12.28 -7.88
N GLU A 75 -7.81 12.83 -6.81
CA GLU A 75 -6.39 12.61 -6.52
C GLU A 75 -6.07 11.14 -6.21
N LEU A 76 -6.97 10.43 -5.55
CA LEU A 76 -6.82 8.99 -5.32
C LEU A 76 -6.89 8.21 -6.64
N ILE A 77 -7.80 8.57 -7.53
CA ILE A 77 -7.92 7.98 -8.86
C ILE A 77 -6.65 8.23 -9.68
N ASP A 78 -6.18 9.47 -9.74
CA ASP A 78 -4.96 9.84 -10.45
C ASP A 78 -3.74 9.08 -9.90
N ARG A 79 -3.65 8.92 -8.58
CA ARG A 79 -2.57 8.15 -7.95
C ARG A 79 -2.62 6.65 -8.30
N VAL A 80 -3.82 6.06 -8.37
CA VAL A 80 -4.00 4.68 -8.81
C VAL A 80 -3.57 4.53 -10.27
N GLN A 81 -3.99 5.43 -11.15
CA GLN A 81 -3.63 5.38 -12.56
C GLN A 81 -2.12 5.52 -12.77
N ALA A 82 -1.46 6.43 -12.06
CA ALA A 82 -0.01 6.59 -12.09
C ALA A 82 0.73 5.30 -11.67
N ALA A 83 0.22 4.59 -10.65
CA ALA A 83 0.78 3.33 -10.20
C ALA A 83 0.91 2.29 -11.31
N GLY A 84 -0.01 2.29 -12.29
CA GLY A 84 0.00 1.38 -13.44
C GLY A 84 1.24 1.49 -14.31
N SER A 85 1.90 2.65 -14.35
CA SER A 85 3.12 2.91 -15.14
C SER A 85 4.41 3.00 -14.31
N GLU A 86 4.31 3.04 -13.00
CA GLU A 86 5.44 3.27 -12.09
C GLU A 86 6.09 2.00 -11.55
N GLY A 87 5.62 0.83 -11.96
CA GLY A 87 6.16 -0.46 -11.48
C GLY A 87 5.72 -0.81 -10.06
N ILE A 88 4.55 -0.33 -9.64
CA ILE A 88 3.91 -0.79 -8.41
C ILE A 88 3.39 -2.21 -8.62
N GLU A 89 3.79 -3.13 -7.75
CA GLU A 89 3.43 -4.55 -7.85
C GLU A 89 2.23 -4.94 -6.97
N PHE A 90 1.94 -4.13 -5.96
CA PHE A 90 0.83 -4.38 -5.04
C PHE A 90 0.30 -3.08 -4.44
N ILE A 91 -1.01 -3.03 -4.15
CA ILE A 91 -1.65 -1.90 -3.47
C ILE A 91 -2.26 -2.39 -2.16
N ILE A 92 -2.09 -1.61 -1.09
CA ILE A 92 -2.83 -1.72 0.16
C ILE A 92 -3.70 -0.47 0.25
N ILE A 93 -5.01 -0.62 0.30
CA ILE A 93 -5.91 0.54 0.29
C ILE A 93 -6.87 0.53 1.48
N ASN A 94 -6.94 1.64 2.19
CA ASN A 94 -8.05 1.97 3.07
C ASN A 94 -8.85 3.10 2.41
N PRO A 95 -9.96 2.78 1.72
CA PRO A 95 -10.73 3.78 1.00
C PRO A 95 -11.51 4.73 1.91
N ALA A 96 -11.60 4.43 3.21
CA ALA A 96 -12.39 5.17 4.21
C ALA A 96 -13.85 5.34 3.75
N GLY A 97 -14.40 6.55 3.76
CA GLY A 97 -15.79 6.78 3.33
C GLY A 97 -16.06 6.40 1.87
N TYR A 98 -15.08 6.46 1.00
CA TYR A 98 -15.22 6.08 -0.41
C TYR A 98 -15.45 4.57 -0.62
N THR A 99 -15.22 3.76 0.40
CA THR A 99 -15.59 2.32 0.39
C THR A 99 -17.03 2.09 -0.06
N HIS A 100 -17.92 2.98 0.38
CA HIS A 100 -19.37 2.83 0.26
C HIS A 100 -19.97 3.70 -0.85
N THR A 101 -19.18 4.53 -1.53
CA THR A 101 -19.69 5.55 -2.47
C THR A 101 -18.93 5.61 -3.79
N SER A 102 -17.64 5.24 -3.83
CA SER A 102 -16.82 5.50 -5.02
C SER A 102 -16.80 4.32 -5.99
N VAL A 103 -17.65 4.36 -6.97
CA VAL A 103 -17.56 3.49 -8.15
C VAL A 103 -16.36 3.90 -9.01
N ALA A 104 -16.04 5.19 -9.11
CA ALA A 104 -14.94 5.69 -9.94
C ALA A 104 -13.57 5.20 -9.45
N LEU A 105 -13.30 5.23 -8.15
CA LEU A 105 -12.04 4.70 -7.59
C LEU A 105 -11.95 3.17 -7.72
N ARG A 106 -13.08 2.47 -7.53
CA ARG A 106 -13.19 1.03 -7.81
C ARG A 106 -12.79 0.71 -9.25
N ASP A 107 -13.32 1.46 -10.20
CA ASP A 107 -13.07 1.23 -11.63
C ASP A 107 -11.62 1.57 -12.00
N ALA A 108 -10.99 2.56 -11.37
CA ALA A 108 -9.57 2.85 -11.53
C ALA A 108 -8.69 1.67 -11.08
N LEU A 109 -8.98 1.07 -9.93
CA LEU A 109 -8.28 -0.13 -9.44
C LEU A 109 -8.46 -1.33 -10.39
N ALA A 110 -9.68 -1.53 -10.91
CA ALA A 110 -9.95 -2.56 -11.91
C ALA A 110 -9.17 -2.34 -13.21
N ALA A 111 -9.08 -1.08 -13.66
CA ALA A 111 -8.41 -0.72 -14.91
C ALA A 111 -6.90 -0.93 -14.88
N VAL A 112 -6.22 -0.60 -13.76
CA VAL A 112 -4.77 -0.81 -13.65
C VAL A 112 -4.41 -2.27 -13.43
N GLY A 113 -5.32 -3.09 -12.89
CA GLY A 113 -5.14 -4.53 -12.72
C GLY A 113 -4.08 -4.92 -11.68
N ILE A 114 -3.58 -3.97 -10.88
CA ILE A 114 -2.62 -4.26 -9.81
C ILE A 114 -3.38 -4.95 -8.66
N PRO A 115 -2.91 -6.11 -8.17
CA PRO A 115 -3.55 -6.79 -7.05
C PRO A 115 -3.54 -5.91 -5.79
N PHE A 116 -4.63 -5.93 -5.03
CA PHE A 116 -4.73 -5.11 -3.83
C PHE A 116 -5.46 -5.80 -2.68
N ILE A 117 -5.14 -5.36 -1.46
CA ILE A 117 -5.86 -5.69 -0.23
C ILE A 117 -6.60 -4.44 0.26
N GLU A 118 -7.88 -4.63 0.61
CA GLU A 118 -8.71 -3.63 1.25
C GLU A 118 -8.54 -3.71 2.78
N VAL A 119 -8.26 -2.59 3.44
CA VAL A 119 -8.04 -2.52 4.89
C VAL A 119 -8.98 -1.51 5.52
N HIS A 120 -9.58 -1.87 6.64
CA HIS A 120 -10.38 -0.99 7.49
C HIS A 120 -9.91 -1.13 8.95
N LEU A 121 -9.72 0.01 9.62
CA LEU A 121 -9.36 0.04 11.05
C LEU A 121 -10.48 -0.51 11.92
N SER A 122 -11.73 -0.07 11.64
CA SER A 122 -12.93 -0.54 12.33
C SER A 122 -13.54 -1.76 11.64
N ASN A 123 -14.35 -2.52 12.40
CA ASN A 123 -15.19 -3.56 11.80
C ASN A 123 -16.40 -2.90 11.12
N ILE A 124 -16.31 -2.74 9.80
CA ILE A 124 -17.39 -2.10 9.00
C ILE A 124 -18.71 -2.86 9.08
N HIS A 125 -18.70 -4.16 9.33
CA HIS A 125 -19.88 -4.99 9.44
C HIS A 125 -20.65 -4.80 10.76
N ALA A 126 -20.01 -4.23 11.78
CA ALA A 126 -20.60 -3.90 13.07
C ALA A 126 -21.02 -2.42 13.15
N ARG A 127 -20.97 -1.68 12.06
CA ARG A 127 -21.35 -0.27 11.98
C ARG A 127 -22.72 -0.09 11.32
N GLU A 128 -23.03 1.15 10.94
CA GLU A 128 -24.32 1.52 10.33
C GLU A 128 -24.55 0.72 9.01
N PRO A 129 -25.78 0.38 8.66
CA PRO A 129 -26.07 -0.46 7.48
C PRO A 129 -25.42 0.02 6.19
N PHE A 130 -25.32 1.34 5.96
CA PHE A 130 -24.70 1.90 4.76
C PHE A 130 -23.17 1.67 4.69
N ARG A 131 -22.52 1.30 5.81
CA ARG A 131 -21.10 0.98 5.87
C ARG A 131 -20.78 -0.50 5.69
N GLN A 132 -21.78 -1.36 5.66
CA GLN A 132 -21.59 -2.81 5.60
C GLN A 132 -21.27 -3.30 4.18
N HIS A 133 -21.55 -2.49 3.16
CA HIS A 133 -21.26 -2.81 1.77
C HIS A 133 -20.00 -2.07 1.29
N SER A 134 -19.08 -2.81 0.68
CA SER A 134 -17.90 -2.27 0.00
C SER A 134 -18.02 -2.50 -1.51
N TYR A 135 -17.74 -1.48 -2.29
CA TYR A 135 -17.58 -1.60 -3.74
C TYR A 135 -16.25 -2.25 -4.14
N PHE A 136 -15.30 -2.36 -3.22
CA PHE A 136 -13.92 -2.81 -3.47
C PHE A 136 -13.71 -4.28 -3.16
N SER A 137 -14.39 -4.82 -2.14
CA SER A 137 -14.12 -6.17 -1.60
C SER A 137 -14.18 -7.27 -2.65
N ALA A 138 -15.08 -7.16 -3.62
CA ALA A 138 -15.21 -8.16 -4.69
C ALA A 138 -14.04 -8.15 -5.68
N LEU A 139 -13.26 -7.06 -5.78
CA LEU A 139 -12.07 -6.94 -6.62
C LEU A 139 -10.78 -7.23 -5.86
N ALA A 140 -10.79 -7.00 -4.54
CA ALA A 140 -9.64 -7.19 -3.69
C ALA A 140 -9.20 -8.66 -3.63
N VAL A 141 -7.92 -8.93 -3.48
CA VAL A 141 -7.43 -10.29 -3.20
C VAL A 141 -7.77 -10.73 -1.78
N GLY A 142 -8.13 -9.80 -0.92
CA GLY A 142 -8.58 -10.03 0.44
C GLY A 142 -8.97 -8.73 1.13
N THR A 143 -9.72 -8.85 2.23
CA THR A 143 -10.19 -7.73 3.05
C THR A 143 -9.80 -7.96 4.50
N ILE A 144 -9.32 -6.94 5.19
CA ILE A 144 -8.99 -6.94 6.61
C ILE A 144 -9.78 -5.83 7.29
N CYS A 145 -10.61 -6.19 8.27
CA CYS A 145 -11.49 -5.24 8.97
C CYS A 145 -11.39 -5.43 10.49
N GLY A 146 -11.45 -4.32 11.23
CA GLY A 146 -11.67 -4.34 12.68
C GLY A 146 -10.46 -4.56 13.57
N LEU A 147 -9.25 -4.64 13.00
CA LEU A 147 -8.02 -4.92 13.72
C LEU A 147 -7.18 -3.66 13.99
N GLY A 148 -7.76 -2.47 13.85
CA GLY A 148 -7.04 -1.23 14.03
C GLY A 148 -5.80 -1.13 13.14
N ALA A 149 -4.75 -0.48 13.62
CA ALA A 149 -3.48 -0.33 12.90
C ALA A 149 -2.79 -1.68 12.59
N GLN A 150 -3.06 -2.72 13.40
CA GLN A 150 -2.54 -4.08 13.14
C GLN A 150 -3.00 -4.61 11.77
N GLY A 151 -4.17 -4.21 11.30
CA GLY A 151 -4.67 -4.59 9.97
C GLY A 151 -3.72 -4.22 8.84
N TYR A 152 -3.06 -3.08 8.92
CA TYR A 152 -2.05 -2.66 7.93
C TYR A 152 -0.81 -3.56 7.96
N ALA A 153 -0.36 -3.96 9.14
CA ALA A 153 0.77 -4.87 9.28
C ALA A 153 0.47 -6.23 8.64
N LEU A 154 -0.72 -6.77 8.88
CA LEU A 154 -1.17 -8.04 8.30
C LEU A 154 -1.36 -7.94 6.78
N ALA A 155 -1.87 -6.81 6.28
CA ALA A 155 -1.98 -6.55 4.84
C ALA A 155 -0.59 -6.52 4.17
N LEU A 156 0.39 -5.89 4.81
CA LEU A 156 1.76 -5.88 4.30
C LEU A 156 2.37 -7.29 4.28
N GLU A 157 2.19 -8.09 5.32
CA GLU A 157 2.66 -9.48 5.35
C GLU A 157 2.05 -10.31 4.21
N ALA A 158 0.75 -10.17 3.98
CA ALA A 158 0.06 -10.86 2.88
C ALA A 158 0.54 -10.38 1.49
N ALA A 159 0.77 -9.08 1.32
CA ALA A 159 1.33 -8.51 0.10
C ALA A 159 2.75 -9.04 -0.18
N LEU A 160 3.63 -9.04 0.83
CA LEU A 160 4.99 -9.57 0.74
C LEU A 160 5.03 -11.05 0.36
N ALA A 161 4.13 -11.85 0.94
CA ALA A 161 4.01 -13.28 0.61
C ALA A 161 3.55 -13.51 -0.83
N ARG A 162 2.82 -12.57 -1.42
CA ARG A 162 2.28 -12.66 -2.78
C ARG A 162 3.29 -12.19 -3.84
N ILE A 163 4.05 -11.13 -3.57
CA ILE A 163 5.07 -10.60 -4.47
C ILE A 163 6.26 -11.57 -4.63
N ARG A 164 6.55 -12.36 -3.60
CA ARG A 164 7.69 -13.31 -3.59
C ARG A 164 7.41 -14.64 -4.32
N LYS A 165 6.19 -14.83 -4.82
CA LYS A 165 5.82 -16.02 -5.60
C LYS A 165 6.10 -15.84 -7.08
#